data_5774acb092ddf519c782d7bb0236ca61
#
_entry.id   5774acb092ddf519c782d7bb0236ca61
#
_cell.length_a   1.000
_cell.length_b   1.000
_cell.length_c   1.000
_cell.angle_alpha   90.00
_cell.angle_beta   90.00
_cell.angle_gamma   90.00
#
_symmetry.space_group_name_H-M   'P 1'
#
loop_
_entity.id
_entity.type
_entity.pdbx_description
1 polymer ?
#
loop_
_entity_poly.entity_id
_entity_poly.type
_entity_poly.pdbx_seq_one_letter_code
_entity_poly.pdbx_strand_id
1 'polypeptide(L)'
;LLHIEQDLRQQGAEVLSVRTDVTKELACKELIEQAYARFGRIDALINNAGISMRALLEDLEPAVLRKVMDVNFWGTVYCSKYALPYLLESKGSLVGVISIAGFIGLPGRTGYAASKFAVRGFLNTVRIENMKKGLHVMVAAPGFTASNIRKTALNANGRQQGESPRNENKMMTAEKCAAIIVKGIRKRKREIIMTFVEGKLAVFLSKWLPGLVDRLSYSLMAKEPDSPFK
;
A
#
# COMPACT_ATOMS: atom_id res chain seq x y z
N LEU A 1 9.55 -10.70 12.87
CA LEU A 1 8.41 -11.63 12.71
C LEU A 1 8.17 -12.41 13.99
N LEU A 2 9.16 -13.09 14.56
CA LEU A 2 9.01 -13.94 15.76
C LEU A 2 8.39 -13.22 16.96
N HIS A 3 8.81 -11.99 17.25
CA HIS A 3 8.22 -11.20 18.33
C HIS A 3 6.72 -10.95 18.11
N ILE A 4 6.33 -10.52 16.91
CA ILE A 4 4.91 -10.26 16.58
C ILE A 4 4.08 -11.55 16.64
N GLU A 5 4.66 -12.68 16.20
CA GLU A 5 4.00 -13.98 16.30
C GLU A 5 3.74 -14.37 17.77
N GLN A 6 4.73 -14.17 18.64
CA GLN A 6 4.60 -14.45 20.07
C GLN A 6 3.52 -13.59 20.73
N ASP A 7 3.52 -12.28 20.43
CA ASP A 7 2.53 -11.34 20.98
C ASP A 7 1.10 -11.72 20.55
N LEU A 8 0.91 -12.09 19.28
CA LEU A 8 -0.40 -12.49 18.79
C LEU A 8 -0.86 -13.84 19.37
N ARG A 9 0.05 -14.80 19.54
CA ARG A 9 -0.25 -16.08 20.19
C ARG A 9 -0.65 -15.90 21.64
N GLN A 10 0.01 -14.99 22.39
CA GLN A 10 -0.36 -14.63 23.76
C GLN A 10 -1.77 -14.03 23.85
N GLN A 11 -2.24 -13.39 22.79
CA GLN A 11 -3.60 -12.87 22.67
C GLN A 11 -4.62 -13.93 22.20
N GLY A 12 -4.20 -15.20 22.09
CA GLY A 12 -5.07 -16.32 21.70
C GLY A 12 -5.28 -16.49 20.19
N ALA A 13 -4.50 -15.79 19.35
CA ALA A 13 -4.60 -15.95 17.90
C ALA A 13 -3.80 -17.17 17.42
N GLU A 14 -4.33 -17.90 16.44
CA GLU A 14 -3.53 -18.83 15.64
C GLU A 14 -2.73 -18.06 14.60
N VAL A 15 -1.43 -18.25 14.58
CA VAL A 15 -0.50 -17.49 13.72
C VAL A 15 0.48 -18.42 13.02
N LEU A 16 0.73 -18.12 11.74
CA LEU A 16 1.81 -18.66 10.95
C LEU A 16 2.65 -17.49 10.41
N SER A 17 3.92 -17.41 10.78
CA SER A 17 4.87 -16.42 10.26
C SER A 17 5.70 -17.01 9.13
N VAL A 18 5.61 -16.43 7.94
CA VAL A 18 6.41 -16.83 6.78
C VAL A 18 7.25 -15.63 6.30
N ARG A 19 8.58 -15.76 6.34
CA ARG A 19 9.48 -14.75 5.80
C ARG A 19 9.45 -14.79 4.28
N THR A 20 8.87 -13.75 3.66
CA THR A 20 8.63 -13.70 2.21
C THR A 20 9.20 -12.43 1.60
N ASP A 21 10.00 -12.60 0.55
CA ASP A 21 10.35 -11.49 -0.37
C ASP A 21 9.28 -11.42 -1.47
N VAL A 22 8.41 -10.40 -1.39
CA VAL A 22 7.29 -10.24 -2.33
C VAL A 22 7.72 -9.93 -3.76
N THR A 23 9.00 -9.62 -4.01
CA THR A 23 9.54 -9.45 -5.37
C THR A 23 9.77 -10.80 -6.07
N LYS A 24 9.69 -11.90 -5.34
CA LYS A 24 9.91 -13.26 -5.85
C LYS A 24 8.57 -13.99 -5.97
N GLU A 25 8.17 -14.25 -7.22
CA GLU A 25 6.88 -14.89 -7.53
C GLU A 25 6.69 -16.22 -6.77
N LEU A 26 7.72 -17.09 -6.78
CA LEU A 26 7.65 -18.39 -6.10
C LEU A 26 7.50 -18.23 -4.58
N ALA A 27 8.18 -17.28 -3.96
CA ALA A 27 8.04 -17.03 -2.54
C ALA A 27 6.62 -16.55 -2.18
N CYS A 28 5.99 -15.74 -3.03
CA CYS A 28 4.59 -15.34 -2.85
C CYS A 28 3.63 -16.53 -3.00
N LYS A 29 3.89 -17.42 -3.95
CA LYS A 29 3.11 -18.65 -4.12
C LYS A 29 3.21 -19.53 -2.88
N GLU A 30 4.42 -19.82 -2.41
CA GLU A 30 4.69 -20.61 -1.22
C GLU A 30 4.04 -20.05 0.04
N LEU A 31 4.06 -18.72 0.22
CA LEU A 31 3.35 -18.06 1.32
C LEU A 31 1.86 -18.40 1.32
N ILE A 32 1.21 -18.29 0.18
CA ILE A 32 -0.22 -18.56 0.05
C ILE A 32 -0.54 -20.04 0.28
N GLU A 33 0.28 -20.94 -0.30
CA GLU A 33 0.11 -22.39 -0.13
C GLU A 33 0.31 -22.83 1.33
N GLN A 34 1.32 -22.30 2.02
CA GLN A 34 1.53 -22.56 3.44
C GLN A 34 0.37 -22.05 4.31
N ALA A 35 -0.14 -20.86 4.03
CA ALA A 35 -1.30 -20.31 4.74
C ALA A 35 -2.53 -21.20 4.54
N TYR A 36 -2.81 -21.61 3.30
CA TYR A 36 -3.94 -22.50 3.02
C TYR A 36 -3.76 -23.89 3.66
N ALA A 37 -2.57 -24.48 3.56
CA ALA A 37 -2.28 -25.77 4.19
C ALA A 37 -2.44 -25.73 5.72
N ARG A 38 -2.10 -24.62 6.36
CA ARG A 38 -2.18 -24.45 7.83
C ARG A 38 -3.60 -24.19 8.31
N PHE A 39 -4.39 -23.39 7.59
CA PHE A 39 -5.69 -22.89 8.08
C PHE A 39 -6.90 -23.46 7.29
N GLY A 40 -6.66 -24.17 6.18
CA GLY A 40 -7.71 -24.77 5.36
C GLY A 40 -8.55 -23.79 4.54
N ARG A 41 -8.34 -22.46 4.73
CA ARG A 41 -9.08 -21.40 4.02
C ARG A 41 -8.34 -20.06 4.05
N ILE A 42 -8.67 -19.20 3.09
CA ILE A 42 -8.21 -17.82 3.06
C ILE A 42 -9.44 -16.91 2.88
N ASP A 43 -9.78 -16.13 3.90
CA ASP A 43 -10.91 -15.21 3.88
C ASP A 43 -10.54 -13.80 3.45
N ALA A 44 -9.31 -13.40 3.69
CA ALA A 44 -8.82 -12.09 3.28
C ALA A 44 -7.32 -12.14 2.94
N LEU A 45 -6.96 -11.52 1.82
CA LEU A 45 -5.58 -11.15 1.50
C LEU A 45 -5.45 -9.63 1.60
N ILE A 46 -4.51 -9.15 2.44
CA ILE A 46 -4.20 -7.73 2.57
C ILE A 46 -2.80 -7.49 2.02
N ASN A 47 -2.71 -7.01 0.78
CA ASN A 47 -1.45 -6.58 0.16
C ASN A 47 -1.02 -5.25 0.77
N ASN A 48 -0.19 -5.33 1.82
CA ASN A 48 0.29 -4.18 2.57
C ASN A 48 1.79 -3.92 2.35
N ALA A 49 2.56 -4.90 1.93
CA ALA A 49 3.98 -4.75 1.65
C ALA A 49 4.22 -3.59 0.67
N GLY A 50 5.17 -2.73 1.00
CA GLY A 50 5.45 -1.57 0.15
C GLY A 50 6.61 -0.74 0.65
N ILE A 51 7.30 -0.13 -0.30
CA ILE A 51 8.39 0.82 -0.08
C ILE A 51 8.08 2.15 -0.76
N SER A 52 8.74 3.21 -0.31
CA SER A 52 8.64 4.55 -0.91
C SER A 52 9.99 4.99 -1.47
N MET A 53 9.96 6.09 -2.22
CA MET A 53 11.17 6.78 -2.68
C MET A 53 11.00 8.28 -2.55
N ARG A 54 12.10 9.03 -2.53
CA ARG A 54 12.12 10.50 -2.49
C ARG A 54 13.29 11.01 -3.31
N ALA A 55 13.00 11.37 -4.55
CA ALA A 55 13.91 12.02 -5.49
C ALA A 55 13.13 12.66 -6.63
N LEU A 56 13.68 13.66 -7.30
CA LEU A 56 13.16 14.15 -8.57
C LEU A 56 13.48 13.13 -9.68
N LEU A 57 12.69 13.17 -10.75
CA LEU A 57 12.86 12.23 -11.86
C LEU A 57 14.22 12.43 -12.56
N GLU A 58 14.68 13.67 -12.65
CA GLU A 58 15.98 14.01 -13.27
C GLU A 58 17.19 13.41 -12.56
N ASP A 59 17.09 13.22 -11.23
CA ASP A 59 18.17 12.66 -10.41
C ASP A 59 18.02 11.14 -10.18
N LEU A 60 16.83 10.60 -10.48
CA LEU A 60 16.45 9.25 -10.09
C LEU A 60 17.09 8.18 -10.96
N GLU A 61 17.85 7.28 -10.36
CA GLU A 61 18.28 6.07 -11.04
C GLU A 61 17.07 5.18 -11.41
N PRO A 62 16.93 4.77 -12.67
CA PRO A 62 15.79 3.93 -13.11
C PRO A 62 15.63 2.63 -12.32
N ALA A 63 16.74 2.09 -11.79
CA ALA A 63 16.74 0.90 -10.94
C ALA A 63 15.92 1.08 -9.66
N VAL A 64 15.90 2.30 -9.09
CA VAL A 64 15.11 2.63 -7.88
C VAL A 64 13.61 2.57 -8.20
N LEU A 65 13.20 3.16 -9.32
CA LEU A 65 11.81 3.10 -9.76
C LEU A 65 11.39 1.64 -9.99
N ARG A 66 12.22 0.84 -10.67
CA ARG A 66 11.99 -0.58 -10.92
C ARG A 66 11.80 -1.33 -9.60
N LYS A 67 12.70 -1.13 -8.62
CA LYS A 67 12.60 -1.75 -7.29
C LYS A 67 11.29 -1.39 -6.57
N VAL A 68 10.85 -0.13 -6.67
CA VAL A 68 9.57 0.30 -6.08
C VAL A 68 8.39 -0.41 -6.77
N MET A 69 8.43 -0.55 -8.10
CA MET A 69 7.42 -1.30 -8.85
C MET A 69 7.43 -2.79 -8.50
N ASP A 70 8.58 -3.41 -8.38
CA ASP A 70 8.70 -4.82 -8.05
C ASP A 70 8.07 -5.15 -6.68
N VAL A 71 8.35 -4.33 -5.67
CA VAL A 71 7.78 -4.53 -4.32
C VAL A 71 6.29 -4.19 -4.30
N ASN A 72 5.92 -2.98 -4.75
CA ASN A 72 4.57 -2.45 -4.51
C ASN A 72 3.53 -3.05 -5.46
N PHE A 73 3.88 -3.17 -6.75
CA PHE A 73 2.97 -3.62 -7.79
C PHE A 73 3.09 -5.13 -8.03
N TRP A 74 4.26 -5.61 -8.40
CA TRP A 74 4.43 -7.03 -8.71
C TRP A 74 4.20 -7.93 -7.49
N GLY A 75 4.65 -7.51 -6.29
CA GLY A 75 4.33 -8.21 -5.05
C GLY A 75 2.82 -8.33 -4.81
N THR A 76 2.07 -7.26 -5.08
CA THR A 76 0.59 -7.29 -5.03
C THR A 76 0.01 -8.24 -6.09
N VAL A 77 0.53 -8.22 -7.32
CA VAL A 77 0.07 -9.09 -8.41
C VAL A 77 0.30 -10.56 -8.07
N TYR A 78 1.50 -10.92 -7.64
CA TYR A 78 1.86 -12.32 -7.34
C TYR A 78 1.01 -12.88 -6.20
N CYS A 79 0.97 -12.20 -5.05
CA CYS A 79 0.14 -12.65 -3.93
C CYS A 79 -1.34 -12.75 -4.32
N SER A 80 -1.86 -11.78 -5.07
CA SER A 80 -3.26 -11.79 -5.52
C SER A 80 -3.56 -12.94 -6.45
N LYS A 81 -2.67 -13.20 -7.43
CA LYS A 81 -2.82 -14.29 -8.41
C LYS A 81 -2.96 -15.66 -7.72
N TYR A 82 -2.07 -15.94 -6.78
CA TYR A 82 -2.06 -17.22 -6.09
C TYR A 82 -3.14 -17.36 -5.02
N ALA A 83 -3.56 -16.27 -4.39
CA ALA A 83 -4.66 -16.30 -3.42
C ALA A 83 -6.04 -16.29 -4.07
N LEU A 84 -6.16 -15.85 -5.33
CA LEU A 84 -7.46 -15.65 -5.99
C LEU A 84 -8.36 -16.90 -5.98
N PRO A 85 -7.90 -18.14 -6.29
CA PRO A 85 -8.76 -19.31 -6.23
C PRO A 85 -9.40 -19.52 -4.84
N TYR A 86 -8.61 -19.41 -3.78
CA TYR A 86 -9.05 -19.59 -2.40
C TYR A 86 -9.99 -18.48 -1.93
N LEU A 87 -9.73 -17.22 -2.38
CA LEU A 87 -10.62 -16.09 -2.10
C LEU A 87 -11.96 -16.20 -2.84
N LEU A 88 -11.98 -16.80 -4.01
CA LEU A 88 -13.22 -17.08 -4.74
C LEU A 88 -14.04 -18.16 -4.04
N GLU A 89 -13.41 -19.21 -3.57
CA GLU A 89 -14.04 -20.29 -2.82
C GLU A 89 -14.70 -19.77 -1.53
N SER A 90 -13.97 -18.96 -0.75
CA SER A 90 -14.46 -18.39 0.51
C SER A 90 -15.41 -17.19 0.33
N LYS A 91 -15.60 -16.69 -0.90
CA LYS A 91 -16.20 -15.37 -1.20
C LYS A 91 -15.54 -14.25 -0.40
N GLY A 92 -14.23 -14.35 -0.27
CA GLY A 92 -13.37 -13.56 0.58
C GLY A 92 -13.10 -12.15 0.08
N SER A 93 -12.06 -11.54 0.64
CA SER A 93 -11.69 -10.14 0.40
C SER A 93 -10.25 -10.00 -0.10
N LEU A 94 -10.07 -9.40 -1.26
CA LEU A 94 -8.79 -8.95 -1.78
C LEU A 94 -8.61 -7.46 -1.50
N VAL A 95 -7.60 -7.10 -0.72
CA VAL A 95 -7.35 -5.71 -0.29
C VAL A 95 -5.97 -5.27 -0.73
N GLY A 96 -5.90 -4.09 -1.36
CA GLY A 96 -4.62 -3.43 -1.61
C GLY A 96 -4.50 -2.14 -0.79
N VAL A 97 -3.43 -2.07 0.00
CA VAL A 97 -3.08 -0.85 0.73
C VAL A 97 -2.23 0.02 -0.19
N ILE A 98 -2.86 1.06 -0.73
CA ILE A 98 -2.21 2.02 -1.60
C ILE A 98 -1.76 3.26 -0.81
N SER A 99 -2.15 4.42 -1.24
CA SER A 99 -1.93 5.73 -0.62
C SER A 99 -2.81 6.75 -1.33
N ILE A 100 -2.93 7.96 -0.82
CA ILE A 100 -3.41 9.11 -1.58
C ILE A 100 -2.59 9.30 -2.86
N ALA A 101 -1.31 8.93 -2.85
CA ALA A 101 -0.45 8.88 -4.03
C ALA A 101 -0.92 7.90 -5.14
N GLY A 102 -1.94 7.09 -4.92
CA GLY A 102 -2.62 6.29 -5.95
C GLY A 102 -3.82 7.00 -6.58
N PHE A 103 -4.05 8.27 -6.24
CA PHE A 103 -5.12 9.13 -6.79
C PHE A 103 -4.58 10.45 -7.35
N ILE A 104 -3.53 10.99 -6.74
CA ILE A 104 -2.88 12.24 -7.14
C ILE A 104 -1.37 12.05 -7.22
N GLY A 105 -0.73 12.76 -8.12
CA GLY A 105 0.74 12.84 -8.19
C GLY A 105 1.30 13.52 -6.95
N LEU A 106 2.40 12.99 -6.42
CA LEU A 106 3.15 13.63 -5.34
C LEU A 106 4.56 13.95 -5.83
N PRO A 107 4.96 15.23 -5.84
CA PRO A 107 6.30 15.63 -6.24
C PRO A 107 7.39 14.90 -5.44
N GLY A 108 8.47 14.52 -6.10
CA GLY A 108 9.56 13.75 -5.51
C GLY A 108 9.19 12.30 -5.12
N ARG A 109 8.04 11.79 -5.59
CA ARG A 109 7.51 10.44 -5.30
C ARG A 109 7.08 9.71 -6.57
N THR A 110 7.73 9.97 -7.70
CA THR A 110 7.30 9.53 -9.04
C THR A 110 7.07 8.03 -9.12
N GLY A 111 8.06 7.21 -8.77
CA GLY A 111 7.93 5.74 -8.79
C GLY A 111 6.94 5.22 -7.75
N TYR A 112 6.88 5.87 -6.58
CA TYR A 112 5.90 5.50 -5.56
C TYR A 112 4.47 5.76 -6.03
N ALA A 113 4.18 6.96 -6.53
CA ALA A 113 2.85 7.29 -7.07
C ALA A 113 2.49 6.34 -8.21
N ALA A 114 3.39 6.17 -9.20
CA ALA A 114 3.17 5.25 -10.32
C ALA A 114 2.79 3.83 -9.84
N SER A 115 3.52 3.27 -8.86
CA SER A 115 3.22 1.96 -8.32
C SER A 115 1.84 1.87 -7.63
N LYS A 116 1.44 2.92 -6.90
CA LYS A 116 0.14 2.95 -6.21
C LYS A 116 -1.04 3.16 -7.17
N PHE A 117 -0.86 3.92 -8.25
CA PHE A 117 -1.82 4.00 -9.37
C PHE A 117 -1.95 2.65 -10.08
N ALA A 118 -0.83 1.97 -10.36
CA ALA A 118 -0.83 0.65 -10.98
C ALA A 118 -1.61 -0.38 -10.14
N VAL A 119 -1.36 -0.46 -8.83
CA VAL A 119 -2.12 -1.33 -7.90
C VAL A 119 -3.60 -1.00 -7.93
N ARG A 120 -3.98 0.29 -7.93
CA ARG A 120 -5.38 0.70 -7.99
C ARG A 120 -6.06 0.25 -9.28
N GLY A 121 -5.41 0.46 -10.43
CA GLY A 121 -5.90 0.02 -11.74
C GLY A 121 -6.10 -1.50 -11.77
N PHE A 122 -5.09 -2.25 -11.35
CA PHE A 122 -5.13 -3.71 -11.25
C PHE A 122 -6.32 -4.20 -10.40
N LEU A 123 -6.46 -3.72 -9.17
CA LEU A 123 -7.54 -4.14 -8.28
C LEU A 123 -8.93 -3.76 -8.80
N ASN A 124 -9.07 -2.61 -9.45
CA ASN A 124 -10.33 -2.20 -10.07
C ASN A 124 -10.74 -3.17 -11.17
N THR A 125 -9.80 -3.63 -11.99
CA THR A 125 -10.04 -4.61 -13.06
C THR A 125 -10.39 -5.98 -12.47
N VAL A 126 -9.60 -6.48 -11.51
CA VAL A 126 -9.88 -7.76 -10.82
C VAL A 126 -11.28 -7.77 -10.19
N ARG A 127 -11.74 -6.64 -9.66
CA ARG A 127 -13.10 -6.49 -9.11
C ARG A 127 -14.17 -6.73 -10.17
N ILE A 128 -14.00 -6.15 -11.35
CA ILE A 128 -14.97 -6.25 -12.44
C ILE A 128 -14.99 -7.69 -12.98
N GLU A 129 -13.85 -8.30 -13.20
CA GLU A 129 -13.70 -9.67 -13.69
C GLU A 129 -14.38 -10.71 -12.78
N ASN A 130 -14.45 -10.43 -11.47
CA ASN A 130 -14.99 -11.37 -10.48
C ASN A 130 -16.28 -10.88 -9.81
N MET A 131 -16.95 -9.89 -10.39
CA MET A 131 -18.15 -9.26 -9.80
C MET A 131 -19.29 -10.25 -9.54
N LYS A 132 -19.46 -11.25 -10.42
CA LYS A 132 -20.50 -12.28 -10.30
C LYS A 132 -20.08 -13.47 -9.43
N LYS A 133 -18.80 -13.56 -9.02
CA LYS A 133 -18.25 -14.67 -8.25
C LYS A 133 -18.24 -14.44 -6.74
N GLY A 134 -18.72 -13.28 -6.29
CA GLY A 134 -18.82 -12.94 -4.88
C GLY A 134 -17.51 -12.43 -4.23
N LEU A 135 -16.43 -12.26 -4.99
CA LEU A 135 -15.18 -11.68 -4.50
C LEU A 135 -15.41 -10.23 -4.06
N HIS A 136 -14.95 -9.89 -2.85
CA HIS A 136 -14.83 -8.51 -2.43
C HIS A 136 -13.43 -7.98 -2.73
N VAL A 137 -13.34 -6.84 -3.44
CA VAL A 137 -12.07 -6.18 -3.72
C VAL A 137 -12.10 -4.77 -3.18
N MET A 138 -11.17 -4.44 -2.29
CA MET A 138 -11.08 -3.14 -1.64
C MET A 138 -9.75 -2.45 -1.89
N VAL A 139 -9.83 -1.16 -2.24
CA VAL A 139 -8.69 -0.26 -2.26
C VAL A 139 -8.69 0.57 -0.98
N ALA A 140 -7.63 0.43 -0.17
CA ALA A 140 -7.44 1.20 1.04
C ALA A 140 -6.35 2.26 0.82
N ALA A 141 -6.71 3.54 0.95
CA ALA A 141 -5.82 4.67 0.72
C ALA A 141 -5.60 5.46 2.02
N PRO A 142 -4.60 5.10 2.81
CA PRO A 142 -4.16 5.91 3.92
C PRO A 142 -3.63 7.27 3.46
N GLY A 143 -3.89 8.29 4.28
CA GLY A 143 -3.14 9.53 4.23
C GLY A 143 -1.81 9.41 4.99
N PHE A 144 -1.35 10.51 5.60
CA PHE A 144 -0.14 10.46 6.42
C PHE A 144 -0.38 9.59 7.67
N THR A 145 0.29 8.44 7.70
CA THR A 145 0.20 7.47 8.79
C THR A 145 1.59 7.23 9.38
N ALA A 146 1.71 7.20 10.69
CA ALA A 146 2.96 6.93 11.38
C ALA A 146 3.45 5.52 11.04
N SER A 147 4.67 5.42 10.49
CA SER A 147 5.28 4.16 10.08
C SER A 147 6.74 4.38 9.65
N ASN A 148 7.48 3.31 9.49
CA ASN A 148 8.87 3.38 9.03
C ASN A 148 9.03 3.68 7.52
N ILE A 149 7.95 3.73 6.74
CA ILE A 149 8.00 3.87 5.27
C ILE A 149 8.74 5.13 4.81
N ARG A 150 8.72 6.20 5.61
CA ARG A 150 9.46 7.43 5.29
C ARG A 150 10.94 7.30 5.61
N LYS A 151 11.29 6.68 6.75
CA LYS A 151 12.69 6.42 7.13
C LYS A 151 13.38 5.47 6.16
N THR A 152 12.65 4.46 5.68
CA THR A 152 13.16 3.47 4.72
C THR A 152 12.94 3.86 3.26
N ALA A 153 12.41 5.06 2.98
CA ALA A 153 12.25 5.56 1.63
C ALA A 153 13.60 5.64 0.91
N LEU A 154 13.62 5.22 -0.35
CA LEU A 154 14.84 5.23 -1.16
C LEU A 154 15.10 6.64 -1.70
N ASN A 155 16.34 7.09 -1.64
CA ASN A 155 16.78 8.30 -2.33
C ASN A 155 17.06 8.02 -3.82
N ALA A 156 17.59 9.02 -4.55
CA ALA A 156 17.90 8.91 -5.98
C ALA A 156 18.76 7.69 -6.35
N ASN A 157 19.70 7.32 -5.48
CA ASN A 157 20.67 6.24 -5.68
C ASN A 157 20.28 4.92 -5.01
N GLY A 158 19.02 4.79 -4.55
CA GLY A 158 18.52 3.56 -3.95
C GLY A 158 18.95 3.29 -2.51
N ARG A 159 19.59 4.26 -1.83
CA ARG A 159 19.90 4.18 -0.39
C ARG A 159 18.70 4.62 0.43
N GLN A 160 18.53 4.06 1.64
CA GLN A 160 17.51 4.51 2.56
C GLN A 160 17.83 5.92 3.08
N GLN A 161 16.80 6.77 3.18
CA GLN A 161 16.99 8.15 3.61
C GLN A 161 17.28 8.28 5.13
N GLY A 162 16.90 7.27 5.94
CA GLY A 162 17.22 7.20 7.38
C GLY A 162 16.28 7.96 8.28
N GLU A 163 15.78 9.11 7.85
CA GLU A 163 14.96 10.02 8.64
C GLU A 163 13.56 10.25 8.03
N SER A 164 12.62 10.67 8.87
CA SER A 164 11.31 11.11 8.41
C SER A 164 11.30 12.63 8.25
N PRO A 165 10.97 13.18 7.07
CA PRO A 165 10.87 14.63 6.89
C PRO A 165 9.65 15.24 7.59
N ARG A 166 8.88 14.44 8.33
CA ARG A 166 7.64 14.89 8.98
C ARG A 166 7.56 14.42 10.42
N ASN A 167 6.83 15.16 11.23
CA ASN A 167 6.55 14.78 12.62
C ASN A 167 5.53 13.64 12.66
N GLU A 168 5.99 12.41 12.94
CA GLU A 168 5.18 11.19 13.01
C GLU A 168 4.09 11.26 14.09
N ASN A 169 4.31 12.00 15.20
CA ASN A 169 3.36 12.10 16.31
C ASN A 169 2.06 12.85 15.93
N LYS A 170 2.07 13.61 14.84
CA LYS A 170 0.90 14.33 14.34
C LYS A 170 0.13 13.55 13.27
N MET A 171 0.51 12.31 12.99
CA MET A 171 -0.08 11.48 11.96
C MET A 171 -1.10 10.49 12.55
N MET A 172 -1.90 9.89 11.69
CA MET A 172 -2.74 8.77 12.07
C MET A 172 -1.87 7.60 12.53
N THR A 173 -2.23 6.93 13.62
CA THR A 173 -1.47 5.76 14.08
C THR A 173 -1.69 4.53 13.20
N ALA A 174 -0.76 3.58 13.21
CA ALA A 174 -0.86 2.33 12.46
C ALA A 174 -2.09 1.51 12.89
N GLU A 175 -2.38 1.47 14.20
CA GLU A 175 -3.52 0.75 14.79
C GLU A 175 -4.85 1.34 14.28
N LYS A 176 -4.98 2.67 14.28
CA LYS A 176 -6.18 3.35 13.75
C LYS A 176 -6.35 3.07 12.27
N CYS A 177 -5.26 3.09 11.50
CA CYS A 177 -5.28 2.73 10.08
C CYS A 177 -5.77 1.30 9.88
N ALA A 178 -5.20 0.33 10.61
CA ALA A 178 -5.58 -1.08 10.55
C ALA A 178 -7.05 -1.29 10.94
N ALA A 179 -7.52 -0.65 12.02
CA ALA A 179 -8.93 -0.73 12.44
C ALA A 179 -9.90 -0.24 11.35
N ILE A 180 -9.54 0.84 10.63
CA ILE A 180 -10.33 1.35 9.50
C ILE A 180 -10.36 0.33 8.36
N ILE A 181 -9.22 -0.30 8.03
CA ILE A 181 -9.14 -1.34 6.99
C ILE A 181 -10.03 -2.53 7.36
N VAL A 182 -9.89 -3.08 8.57
CA VAL A 182 -10.69 -4.21 9.05
C VAL A 182 -12.19 -3.89 9.02
N LYS A 183 -12.59 -2.70 9.49
CA LYS A 183 -13.97 -2.23 9.40
C LYS A 183 -14.46 -2.13 7.95
N GLY A 184 -13.58 -1.72 7.04
CA GLY A 184 -13.87 -1.67 5.61
C GLY A 184 -14.09 -3.05 5.00
N ILE A 185 -13.26 -4.02 5.35
CA ILE A 185 -13.40 -5.42 4.94
C ILE A 185 -14.76 -5.98 5.41
N ARG A 186 -15.06 -5.85 6.71
CA ARG A 186 -16.32 -6.32 7.30
C ARG A 186 -17.55 -5.71 6.63
N LYS A 187 -17.47 -4.43 6.22
CA LYS A 187 -18.55 -3.71 5.52
C LYS A 187 -18.50 -3.85 3.99
N ARG A 188 -17.59 -4.66 3.47
CA ARG A 188 -17.35 -4.87 2.04
C ARG A 188 -17.27 -3.57 1.25
N LYS A 189 -16.53 -2.57 1.79
CA LYS A 189 -16.32 -1.27 1.14
C LYS A 189 -15.47 -1.42 -0.10
N ARG A 190 -15.85 -0.81 -1.20
CA ARG A 190 -15.07 -0.80 -2.45
C ARG A 190 -13.77 -0.02 -2.34
N GLU A 191 -13.82 1.12 -1.67
CA GLU A 191 -12.71 2.05 -1.55
C GLU A 191 -12.81 2.82 -0.23
N ILE A 192 -11.67 3.07 0.40
CA ILE A 192 -11.58 3.88 1.61
C ILE A 192 -10.43 4.86 1.47
N ILE A 193 -10.75 6.17 1.51
CA ILE A 193 -9.79 7.26 1.66
C ILE A 193 -9.87 7.72 3.12
N MET A 194 -8.78 7.64 3.88
CA MET A 194 -8.82 7.64 5.33
C MET A 194 -8.76 9.03 5.97
N THR A 195 -8.03 9.98 5.39
CA THR A 195 -7.94 11.35 5.90
C THR A 195 -8.92 12.25 5.17
N PHE A 196 -9.33 13.36 5.82
CA PHE A 196 -10.31 14.26 5.22
C PHE A 196 -9.64 15.28 4.28
N VAL A 197 -8.76 16.15 4.81
CA VAL A 197 -8.18 17.24 4.02
C VAL A 197 -7.19 16.73 2.99
N GLU A 198 -6.12 16.03 3.44
CA GLU A 198 -5.07 15.52 2.57
C GLU A 198 -5.52 14.32 1.72
N GLY A 199 -6.67 13.73 2.06
CA GLY A 199 -7.23 12.57 1.38
C GLY A 199 -8.48 12.92 0.57
N LYS A 200 -9.65 12.85 1.19
CA LYS A 200 -10.93 12.96 0.48
C LYS A 200 -11.07 14.27 -0.28
N LEU A 201 -10.77 15.39 0.38
CA LEU A 201 -10.87 16.72 -0.24
C LEU A 201 -9.85 16.88 -1.38
N ALA A 202 -8.59 16.51 -1.16
CA ALA A 202 -7.56 16.59 -2.19
C ALA A 202 -7.90 15.72 -3.41
N VAL A 203 -8.34 14.47 -3.19
CA VAL A 203 -8.77 13.57 -4.28
C VAL A 203 -10.02 14.08 -4.99
N PHE A 204 -10.96 14.69 -4.28
CA PHE A 204 -12.12 15.32 -4.90
C PHE A 204 -11.72 16.52 -5.76
N LEU A 205 -10.94 17.43 -5.19
CA LEU A 205 -10.49 18.64 -5.89
C LEU A 205 -9.60 18.31 -7.11
N SER A 206 -8.80 17.25 -7.06
CA SER A 206 -7.93 16.86 -8.18
C SER A 206 -8.72 16.52 -9.46
N LYS A 207 -10.00 16.17 -9.34
CA LYS A 207 -10.87 15.89 -10.48
C LYS A 207 -11.41 17.16 -11.16
N TRP A 208 -11.60 18.22 -10.38
CA TRP A 208 -12.25 19.44 -10.86
C TRP A 208 -11.29 20.62 -10.98
N LEU A 209 -10.29 20.68 -10.13
CA LEU A 209 -9.31 21.76 -10.02
C LEU A 209 -7.88 21.18 -9.95
N PRO A 210 -7.44 20.39 -10.95
CA PRO A 210 -6.15 19.70 -10.89
C PRO A 210 -4.98 20.66 -10.70
N GLY A 211 -4.95 21.78 -11.43
CA GLY A 211 -3.87 22.77 -11.31
C GLY A 211 -3.76 23.44 -9.93
N LEU A 212 -4.87 23.54 -9.17
CA LEU A 212 -4.83 23.99 -7.80
C LEU A 212 -4.17 22.93 -6.89
N VAL A 213 -4.57 21.66 -7.06
CA VAL A 213 -4.00 20.56 -6.27
C VAL A 213 -2.51 20.39 -6.56
N ASP A 214 -2.08 20.53 -7.81
CA ASP A 214 -0.67 20.47 -8.21
C ASP A 214 0.16 21.55 -7.50
N ARG A 215 -0.30 22.81 -7.51
CA ARG A 215 0.36 23.93 -6.82
C ARG A 215 0.45 23.72 -5.32
N LEU A 216 -0.64 23.24 -4.71
CA LEU A 216 -0.67 22.94 -3.27
C LEU A 216 0.25 21.78 -2.92
N SER A 217 0.24 20.71 -3.72
CA SER A 217 1.12 19.56 -3.54
C SER A 217 2.60 19.95 -3.67
N TYR A 218 2.94 20.77 -4.69
CA TYR A 218 4.29 21.30 -4.85
C TYR A 218 4.70 22.12 -3.63
N SER A 219 3.88 23.11 -3.23
CA SER A 219 4.18 23.98 -2.08
C SER A 219 4.36 23.19 -0.77
N LEU A 220 3.55 22.15 -0.56
CA LEU A 220 3.63 21.28 0.61
C LEU A 220 4.94 20.48 0.63
N MET A 221 5.33 19.89 -0.51
CA MET A 221 6.52 19.05 -0.63
C MET A 221 7.81 19.90 -0.63
N ALA A 222 7.78 21.09 -1.22
CA ALA A 222 8.91 22.00 -1.22
C ALA A 222 9.28 22.54 0.18
N LYS A 223 8.31 22.57 1.10
CA LYS A 223 8.52 22.98 2.51
C LYS A 223 9.04 21.84 3.41
N GLU A 224 9.09 20.62 2.93
CA GLU A 224 9.66 19.52 3.72
C GLU A 224 11.16 19.76 3.99
N PRO A 225 11.68 19.36 5.17
CA PRO A 225 13.12 19.32 5.40
C PRO A 225 13.84 18.53 4.29
N ASP A 226 14.99 19.00 3.86
CA ASP A 226 15.81 18.42 2.79
C ASP A 226 15.01 18.10 1.51
N SER A 227 14.10 19.03 1.18
CA SER A 227 13.30 18.90 -0.03
C SER A 227 14.18 18.80 -1.28
N PRO A 228 13.90 17.86 -2.22
CA PRO A 228 14.65 17.77 -3.47
C PRO A 228 14.42 18.97 -4.42
N PHE A 229 13.56 19.92 -4.06
CA PHE A 229 13.30 21.15 -4.85
C PHE A 229 14.19 22.35 -4.45
N LYS A 230 15.22 22.12 -3.70
CA LYS A 230 16.19 23.17 -3.28
C LYS A 230 17.44 23.12 -4.12
#